data_1f22e383644fa2cb9f29948dd4565ba0
#
_entry.id   1f22e383644fa2cb9f29948dd4565ba0
#
_cell.length_a   1.000
_cell.length_b   1.000
_cell.length_c   1.000
_cell.angle_alpha   90.00
_cell.angle_beta   90.00
_cell.angle_gamma   90.00
#
_symmetry.space_group_name_H-M   'P 1'
#
loop_
_entity.id
_entity.type
_entity.pdbx_description
1 polymer ?
#
loop_
_entity_poly.entity_id
_entity_poly.type
_entity_poly.pdbx_seq_one_letter_code
_entity_poly.pdbx_strand_id
1 'polypeptide(L)'
;MHPENRDTNMKRIGEYRKLLGVDQSATLKDLKTVYRNTMKDAHPDKFVNDEAGKADAEEKSKSVIEAYHFLVSINPETQEKYKEEYTETITQSIIQDFYLEKSILKVQHFNGKMYEYIGVPRNTYIKMVNADSPSRFARRHIYGNFIYR
;
A
#
# COMPACT_ATOMS: atom_id res chain seq x y z
N MET A 1 8.10 -19.61 2.61
CA MET A 1 7.73 -18.28 3.08
C MET A 1 8.91 -17.61 3.76
N HIS A 2 9.26 -16.40 3.37
CA HIS A 2 10.36 -15.67 3.99
C HIS A 2 9.78 -14.65 4.98
N PRO A 3 9.85 -14.92 6.30
CA PRO A 3 9.35 -14.00 7.32
C PRO A 3 9.95 -12.60 7.22
N GLU A 4 11.21 -12.52 6.81
CA GLU A 4 11.95 -11.27 6.67
C GLU A 4 11.26 -10.27 5.71
N ASN A 5 10.72 -10.76 4.59
CA ASN A 5 10.04 -9.90 3.62
C ASN A 5 8.70 -9.37 4.18
N ARG A 6 7.99 -10.22 4.92
CA ARG A 6 6.76 -9.82 5.59
C ARG A 6 7.02 -8.76 6.65
N ASP A 7 8.02 -9.02 7.48
CA ASP A 7 8.40 -8.11 8.56
C ASP A 7 8.84 -6.76 8.01
N THR A 8 9.58 -6.74 6.89
CA THR A 8 10.03 -5.50 6.25
C THR A 8 8.84 -4.66 5.77
N ASN A 9 7.81 -5.27 5.18
CA ASN A 9 6.64 -4.55 4.70
C ASN A 9 5.73 -4.10 5.84
N MET A 10 5.54 -4.94 6.86
CA MET A 10 4.83 -4.53 8.07
C MET A 10 5.55 -3.42 8.80
N LYS A 11 6.88 -3.47 8.79
CA LYS A 11 7.72 -2.40 9.34
C LYS A 11 7.52 -1.09 8.59
N ARG A 12 7.42 -1.13 7.27
CA ARG A 12 7.14 0.06 6.44
C ARG A 12 5.80 0.68 6.80
N ILE A 13 4.75 -0.13 6.95
CA ILE A 13 3.44 0.36 7.38
C ILE A 13 3.54 1.02 8.75
N GLY A 14 4.25 0.39 9.68
CA GLY A 14 4.51 0.95 11.01
C GLY A 14 5.27 2.27 10.96
N GLU A 15 6.25 2.38 10.07
CA GLU A 15 7.00 3.62 9.86
C GLU A 15 6.12 4.74 9.30
N TYR A 16 5.23 4.42 8.36
CA TYR A 16 4.28 5.39 7.83
C TYR A 16 3.33 5.89 8.92
N ARG A 17 2.82 5.00 9.76
CA ARG A 17 1.98 5.38 10.89
C ARG A 17 2.73 6.25 11.88
N LYS A 18 3.97 5.91 12.17
CA LYS A 18 4.82 6.67 13.06
C LYS A 18 5.13 8.06 12.51
N LEU A 19 5.39 8.16 11.21
CA LEU A 19 5.66 9.44 10.55
C LEU A 19 4.47 10.41 10.68
N LEU A 20 3.25 9.89 10.59
CA LEU A 20 2.03 10.70 10.74
C LEU A 20 1.56 10.76 12.20
N GLY A 21 2.17 10.01 13.11
CA GLY A 21 1.76 9.99 14.51
C GLY A 21 0.39 9.35 14.75
N VAL A 22 0.04 8.34 13.95
CA VAL A 22 -1.24 7.63 14.05
C VAL A 22 -1.00 6.15 14.35
N ASP A 23 -2.06 5.48 14.82
CA ASP A 23 -2.05 4.02 14.99
C ASP A 23 -2.98 3.35 13.98
N GLN A 24 -3.13 2.04 14.09
CA GLN A 24 -3.96 1.28 13.13
C GLN A 24 -5.46 1.54 13.29
N SER A 25 -5.89 2.21 14.37
CA SER A 25 -7.30 2.56 14.58
C SER A 25 -7.69 3.89 13.94
N ALA A 26 -6.73 4.63 13.36
CA ALA A 26 -7.00 5.91 12.74
C ALA A 26 -8.03 5.81 11.62
N THR A 27 -9.02 6.70 11.65
CA THR A 27 -10.02 6.81 10.60
C THR A 27 -9.48 7.63 9.43
N LEU A 28 -10.19 7.63 8.29
CA LEU A 28 -9.83 8.50 7.16
C LEU A 28 -9.84 9.97 7.58
N LYS A 29 -10.78 10.35 8.42
CA LYS A 29 -10.85 11.71 8.95
C LYS A 29 -9.61 12.05 9.79
N ASP A 30 -9.19 11.12 10.64
CA ASP A 30 -7.99 11.28 11.46
C ASP A 30 -6.74 11.46 10.58
N LEU A 31 -6.60 10.60 9.57
CA LEU A 31 -5.49 10.65 8.62
C LEU A 31 -5.44 11.99 7.89
N LYS A 32 -6.59 12.46 7.43
CA LYS A 32 -6.69 13.73 6.71
C LYS A 32 -6.31 14.91 7.59
N THR A 33 -6.77 14.90 8.84
CA THR A 33 -6.47 15.96 9.80
C THR A 33 -4.98 16.03 10.09
N VAL A 34 -4.37 14.88 10.40
CA VAL A 34 -2.94 14.78 10.68
C VAL A 34 -2.11 15.20 9.46
N TYR A 35 -2.51 14.72 8.29
CA TYR A 35 -1.83 15.05 7.04
C TYR A 35 -1.82 16.56 6.80
N ARG A 36 -2.97 17.21 6.94
CA ARG A 36 -3.08 18.66 6.78
C ARG A 36 -2.20 19.43 7.75
N ASN A 37 -2.21 19.02 9.02
CA ASN A 37 -1.42 19.67 10.05
C ASN A 37 0.07 19.48 9.81
N THR A 38 0.49 18.26 9.44
CA THR A 38 1.89 17.97 9.16
C THR A 38 2.39 18.74 7.93
N MET A 39 1.60 18.78 6.86
CA MET A 39 1.97 19.52 5.66
C MET A 39 2.02 21.03 5.88
N LYS A 40 1.15 21.54 6.74
CA LYS A 40 1.17 22.96 7.10
C LYS A 40 2.51 23.35 7.74
N ASP A 41 3.07 22.47 8.57
CA ASP A 41 4.34 22.74 9.27
C ASP A 41 5.57 22.42 8.41
N ALA A 42 5.48 21.48 7.49
CA ALA A 42 6.60 21.00 6.69
C ALA A 42 6.62 21.50 5.24
N HIS A 43 5.70 22.43 4.88
CA HIS A 43 5.62 22.90 3.50
C HIS A 43 6.86 23.70 3.11
N PRO A 44 7.47 23.41 1.93
CA PRO A 44 8.67 24.12 1.47
C PRO A 44 8.56 25.63 1.41
N ASP A 45 7.38 26.17 1.16
CA ASP A 45 7.14 27.62 1.07
C ASP A 45 7.46 28.37 2.38
N LYS A 46 7.54 27.66 3.51
CA LYS A 46 7.93 28.26 4.78
C LYS A 46 9.43 28.55 4.91
N PHE A 47 10.23 28.05 3.97
CA PHE A 47 11.70 28.14 4.03
C PHE A 47 12.25 29.00 2.89
N VAL A 48 11.66 30.18 2.69
CA VAL A 48 11.94 31.06 1.55
C VAL A 48 13.40 31.46 1.44
N ASN A 49 14.11 31.66 2.54
CA ASN A 49 15.50 32.11 2.59
C ASN A 49 16.46 31.07 3.17
N ASP A 50 16.04 29.82 3.26
CA ASP A 50 16.82 28.73 3.84
C ASP A 50 16.77 27.53 2.88
N GLU A 51 17.78 27.43 1.99
CA GLU A 51 17.81 26.38 1.00
C GLU A 51 17.99 24.98 1.59
N ALA A 52 18.78 24.85 2.66
CA ALA A 52 18.94 23.57 3.34
C ALA A 52 17.65 23.14 4.03
N GLY A 53 16.98 24.05 4.73
CA GLY A 53 15.68 23.78 5.34
C GLY A 53 14.61 23.50 4.32
N LYS A 54 14.63 24.19 3.18
CA LYS A 54 13.71 23.97 2.07
C LYS A 54 13.87 22.57 1.47
N ALA A 55 15.12 22.13 1.24
CA ALA A 55 15.41 20.82 0.70
C ALA A 55 14.93 19.72 1.66
N ASP A 56 15.19 19.88 2.95
CA ASP A 56 14.71 18.95 3.98
C ASP A 56 13.19 18.90 4.03
N ALA A 57 12.53 20.05 3.94
CA ALA A 57 11.07 20.15 3.93
C ALA A 57 10.47 19.49 2.69
N GLU A 58 11.09 19.65 1.52
CA GLU A 58 10.65 18.98 0.30
C GLU A 58 10.71 17.46 0.43
N GLU A 59 11.82 16.93 0.97
CA GLU A 59 11.99 15.50 1.16
C GLU A 59 11.00 14.96 2.19
N LYS A 60 10.84 15.66 3.31
CA LYS A 60 9.85 15.28 4.34
C LYS A 60 8.43 15.32 3.79
N SER A 61 8.09 16.32 2.99
CA SER A 61 6.77 16.44 2.36
C SER A 61 6.50 15.25 1.43
N LYS A 62 7.47 14.82 0.64
CA LYS A 62 7.33 13.63 -0.21
C LYS A 62 7.04 12.38 0.61
N SER A 63 7.77 12.20 1.71
CA SER A 63 7.57 11.05 2.60
C SER A 63 6.19 11.09 3.27
N VAL A 64 5.74 12.24 3.70
CA VAL A 64 4.42 12.43 4.32
C VAL A 64 3.31 12.15 3.30
N ILE A 65 3.44 12.64 2.08
CA ILE A 65 2.47 12.40 1.01
C ILE A 65 2.38 10.90 0.72
N GLU A 66 3.51 10.23 0.57
CA GLU A 66 3.56 8.80 0.32
C GLU A 66 2.89 8.01 1.46
N ALA A 67 3.25 8.33 2.70
CA ALA A 67 2.69 7.67 3.89
C ALA A 67 1.17 7.87 3.97
N TYR A 68 0.69 9.08 3.74
CA TYR A 68 -0.72 9.40 3.78
C TYR A 68 -1.50 8.60 2.73
N HIS A 69 -1.08 8.66 1.48
CA HIS A 69 -1.77 7.95 0.40
C HIS A 69 -1.75 6.44 0.62
N PHE A 70 -0.63 5.92 1.10
CA PHE A 70 -0.53 4.50 1.42
C PHE A 70 -1.52 4.10 2.51
N LEU A 71 -1.53 4.82 3.64
CA LEU A 71 -2.40 4.51 4.77
C LEU A 71 -3.88 4.68 4.42
N VAL A 72 -4.23 5.66 3.60
CA VAL A 72 -5.59 5.81 3.08
C VAL A 72 -5.97 4.59 2.25
N SER A 73 -5.08 4.12 1.39
CA SER A 73 -5.38 3.00 0.48
C SER A 73 -5.62 1.68 1.20
N ILE A 74 -4.99 1.46 2.36
CA ILE A 74 -5.16 0.23 3.14
C ILE A 74 -6.17 0.38 4.28
N ASN A 75 -6.74 1.57 4.48
CA ASN A 75 -7.68 1.82 5.57
C ASN A 75 -8.95 0.99 5.38
N PRO A 76 -9.49 0.39 6.46
CA PRO A 76 -10.72 -0.41 6.38
C PRO A 76 -11.91 0.35 5.78
N GLU A 77 -12.02 1.65 6.02
CA GLU A 77 -13.10 2.45 5.44
C GLU A 77 -12.98 2.54 3.91
N THR A 78 -11.76 2.68 3.41
CA THR A 78 -11.50 2.69 1.96
C THR A 78 -11.81 1.33 1.36
N GLN A 79 -11.38 0.26 2.01
CA GLN A 79 -11.61 -1.10 1.55
C GLN A 79 -13.10 -1.43 1.56
N GLU A 80 -13.85 -1.00 2.56
CA GLU A 80 -15.29 -1.21 2.62
C GLU A 80 -16.01 -0.49 1.47
N LYS A 81 -15.58 0.74 1.14
CA LYS A 81 -16.13 1.51 0.04
C LYS A 81 -15.97 0.80 -1.31
N TYR A 82 -14.84 0.14 -1.52
CA TYR A 82 -14.52 -0.53 -2.80
C TYR A 82 -14.64 -2.04 -2.73
N LYS A 83 -15.20 -2.58 -1.65
CA LYS A 83 -15.30 -4.03 -1.41
C LYS A 83 -16.09 -4.75 -2.49
N GLU A 84 -17.20 -4.19 -2.94
CA GLU A 84 -18.04 -4.81 -3.96
C GLU A 84 -17.28 -4.95 -5.28
N GLU A 85 -16.63 -3.88 -5.71
CA GLU A 85 -15.81 -3.86 -6.92
C GLU A 85 -14.64 -4.85 -6.82
N TYR A 86 -13.97 -4.88 -5.68
CA TYR A 86 -12.88 -5.81 -5.43
C TYR A 86 -13.36 -7.26 -5.48
N THR A 87 -14.44 -7.57 -4.77
CA THR A 87 -15.00 -8.92 -4.70
C THR A 87 -15.42 -9.40 -6.09
N GLU A 88 -16.06 -8.55 -6.87
CA GLU A 88 -16.43 -8.86 -8.25
C GLU A 88 -15.20 -9.17 -9.10
N THR A 89 -14.16 -8.35 -8.98
CA THR A 89 -12.93 -8.54 -9.75
C THR A 89 -12.25 -9.87 -9.43
N ILE A 90 -12.05 -10.18 -8.15
CA ILE A 90 -11.33 -11.40 -7.78
C ILE A 90 -12.13 -12.68 -7.99
N THR A 91 -13.46 -12.58 -8.14
CA THR A 91 -14.32 -13.75 -8.38
C THR A 91 -14.63 -13.97 -9.86
N GLN A 92 -14.78 -12.89 -10.63
CA GLN A 92 -15.27 -12.98 -12.01
C GLN A 92 -14.20 -12.69 -13.07
N SER A 93 -13.21 -11.87 -12.75
CA SER A 93 -12.16 -11.53 -13.70
C SER A 93 -10.94 -12.43 -13.51
N ILE A 94 -10.32 -12.81 -14.63
CA ILE A 94 -9.07 -13.57 -14.56
C ILE A 94 -7.87 -12.63 -14.58
N ILE A 95 -6.74 -13.14 -14.09
CA ILE A 95 -5.50 -12.38 -14.03
C ILE A 95 -4.91 -12.28 -15.44
N GLN A 96 -4.61 -11.05 -15.87
CA GLN A 96 -3.94 -10.77 -17.12
C GLN A 96 -2.43 -10.82 -16.97
N ASP A 97 -1.90 -10.21 -15.91
CA ASP A 97 -0.48 -10.14 -15.65
C ASP A 97 -0.24 -9.98 -14.15
N PHE A 98 0.92 -10.40 -13.68
CA PHE A 98 1.32 -10.20 -12.30
C PHE A 98 2.84 -10.21 -12.18
N TYR A 99 3.36 -9.45 -11.23
CA TYR A 99 4.79 -9.41 -10.94
C TYR A 99 5.04 -9.00 -9.50
N LEU A 100 6.19 -9.40 -8.99
CA LEU A 100 6.62 -9.09 -7.62
C LEU A 100 7.69 -8.00 -7.67
N GLU A 101 7.47 -6.94 -6.91
CA GLU A 101 8.44 -5.86 -6.76
C GLU A 101 8.52 -5.45 -5.30
N LYS A 102 9.70 -5.58 -4.69
CA LYS A 102 9.96 -5.22 -3.29
C LYS A 102 8.94 -5.87 -2.33
N SER A 103 8.67 -7.15 -2.52
CA SER A 103 7.70 -7.93 -1.76
C SER A 103 6.25 -7.46 -1.87
N ILE A 104 5.96 -6.67 -2.89
CA ILE A 104 4.59 -6.28 -3.25
C ILE A 104 4.23 -7.02 -4.53
N LEU A 105 3.21 -7.86 -4.46
CA LEU A 105 2.67 -8.56 -5.63
C LEU A 105 1.66 -7.66 -6.31
N LYS A 106 1.97 -7.25 -7.54
CA LYS A 106 1.07 -6.44 -8.35
C LYS A 106 0.33 -7.36 -9.31
N VAL A 107 -1.00 -7.29 -9.29
CA VAL A 107 -1.86 -8.15 -10.09
C VAL A 107 -2.77 -7.30 -10.94
N GLN A 108 -2.68 -7.48 -12.26
CA GLN A 108 -3.55 -6.82 -13.23
C GLN A 108 -4.57 -7.82 -13.74
N HIS A 109 -5.85 -7.42 -13.71
CA HIS A 109 -6.95 -8.23 -14.19
C HIS A 109 -7.38 -7.82 -15.60
N PHE A 110 -8.01 -8.74 -16.31
CA PHE A 110 -8.50 -8.45 -17.67
C PHE A 110 -9.56 -7.37 -17.71
N ASN A 111 -10.24 -7.10 -16.60
CA ASN A 111 -11.22 -5.99 -16.52
C ASN A 111 -10.55 -4.62 -16.33
N GLY A 112 -9.21 -4.55 -16.37
CA GLY A 112 -8.46 -3.31 -16.23
C GLY A 112 -8.12 -2.92 -14.79
N LYS A 113 -8.63 -3.64 -13.80
CA LYS A 113 -8.33 -3.35 -12.40
C LYS A 113 -6.96 -3.90 -12.02
N MET A 114 -6.25 -3.15 -11.20
CA MET A 114 -4.96 -3.55 -10.65
C MET A 114 -5.00 -3.48 -9.13
N TYR A 115 -4.49 -4.52 -8.47
CA TYR A 115 -4.37 -4.56 -7.02
C TYR A 115 -2.96 -4.94 -6.62
N GLU A 116 -2.54 -4.43 -5.46
CA GLU A 116 -1.24 -4.72 -4.89
C GLU A 116 -1.42 -5.47 -3.57
N TYR A 117 -0.66 -6.56 -3.40
CA TYR A 117 -0.68 -7.37 -2.19
C TYR A 117 0.65 -7.22 -1.49
N ILE A 118 0.61 -6.79 -0.23
CA ILE A 118 1.78 -6.33 0.52
C ILE A 118 2.34 -7.47 1.36
N GLY A 119 3.65 -7.68 1.27
CA GLY A 119 4.34 -8.69 2.06
C GLY A 119 4.33 -10.08 1.48
N VAL A 120 4.14 -10.22 0.17
CA VAL A 120 4.15 -11.52 -0.50
C VAL A 120 5.60 -12.03 -0.61
N PRO A 121 5.91 -13.20 -0.02
CA PRO A 121 7.25 -13.77 -0.14
C PRO A 121 7.59 -14.19 -1.57
N ARG A 122 8.86 -14.12 -1.91
CA ARG A 122 9.33 -14.51 -3.23
C ARG A 122 8.98 -15.96 -3.57
N ASN A 123 9.09 -16.89 -2.62
CA ASN A 123 8.75 -18.29 -2.88
C ASN A 123 7.27 -18.49 -3.20
N THR A 124 6.38 -17.70 -2.60
CA THR A 124 4.96 -17.71 -2.94
C THR A 124 4.74 -17.22 -4.37
N TYR A 125 5.44 -16.15 -4.76
CA TYR A 125 5.41 -15.66 -6.12
C TYR A 125 5.88 -16.70 -7.13
N ILE A 126 6.99 -17.38 -6.85
CA ILE A 126 7.53 -18.42 -7.73
C ILE A 126 6.52 -19.56 -7.91
N LYS A 127 5.85 -19.96 -6.82
CA LYS A 127 4.78 -20.98 -6.90
C LYS A 127 3.63 -20.52 -7.79
N MET A 128 3.28 -19.24 -7.72
CA MET A 128 2.24 -18.68 -8.56
C MET A 128 2.64 -18.66 -10.03
N VAL A 129 3.89 -18.31 -10.34
CA VAL A 129 4.44 -18.35 -11.71
C VAL A 129 4.37 -19.76 -12.29
N ASN A 130 4.64 -20.77 -11.46
CA ASN A 130 4.66 -22.17 -11.88
C ASN A 130 3.30 -22.85 -11.80
N ALA A 131 2.27 -22.17 -11.32
CA ALA A 131 0.93 -22.75 -11.21
C ALA A 131 0.26 -22.89 -12.58
N ASP A 132 -0.54 -23.93 -12.74
CA ASP A 132 -1.32 -24.14 -13.98
C ASP A 132 -2.30 -22.99 -14.21
N SER A 133 -2.88 -22.48 -13.14
CA SER A 133 -3.79 -21.33 -13.18
C SER A 133 -3.39 -20.33 -12.11
N PRO A 134 -2.77 -19.20 -12.49
CA PRO A 134 -2.46 -18.14 -11.54
C PRO A 134 -3.71 -17.59 -10.81
N SER A 135 -4.84 -17.51 -11.49
CA SER A 135 -6.08 -17.05 -10.87
C SER A 135 -6.57 -17.99 -9.77
N ARG A 136 -6.47 -19.30 -9.99
CA ARG A 136 -6.83 -20.30 -8.98
C ARG A 136 -5.86 -20.26 -7.82
N PHE A 137 -4.56 -20.13 -8.11
CA PHE A 137 -3.53 -20.00 -7.08
C PHE A 137 -3.81 -18.78 -6.20
N ALA A 138 -4.11 -17.64 -6.82
CA ALA A 138 -4.38 -16.39 -6.08
C ALA A 138 -5.60 -16.54 -5.17
N ARG A 139 -6.66 -17.18 -5.64
CA ARG A 139 -7.86 -17.42 -4.82
C ARG A 139 -7.55 -18.26 -3.59
N ARG A 140 -6.65 -19.21 -3.70
CA ARG A 140 -6.29 -20.12 -2.61
C ARG A 140 -5.24 -19.54 -1.66
N HIS A 141 -4.30 -18.74 -2.17
CA HIS A 141 -3.09 -18.39 -1.43
C HIS A 141 -2.83 -16.90 -1.30
N ILE A 142 -3.46 -16.06 -2.10
CA ILE A 142 -3.19 -14.61 -2.10
C ILE A 142 -4.37 -13.82 -1.52
N TYR A 143 -5.56 -14.01 -2.08
CA TYR A 143 -6.74 -13.23 -1.66
C TYR A 143 -7.14 -13.60 -0.23
N GLY A 144 -7.27 -12.56 0.61
CA GLY A 144 -7.58 -12.75 2.02
C GLY A 144 -6.40 -13.10 2.94
N ASN A 145 -5.20 -13.32 2.36
CA ASN A 145 -4.01 -13.67 3.14
C ASN A 145 -2.99 -12.54 3.26
N PHE A 146 -3.15 -11.48 2.50
CA PHE A 146 -2.25 -10.33 2.52
C PHE A 146 -3.05 -9.04 2.54
N ILE A 147 -2.45 -7.99 3.12
CA ILE A 147 -3.01 -6.64 3.03
C ILE A 147 -2.96 -6.23 1.56
N TYR A 148 -4.03 -5.66 1.06
CA TYR A 148 -4.08 -5.21 -0.34
C TYR A 148 -4.51 -3.76 -0.46
N ARG A 149 -4.21 -3.18 -1.59
CA ARG A 149 -4.68 -1.86 -1.97
C ARG A 149 -4.92 -1.76 -3.47
#